data_f5a9aef383a5be4cc99ec7c4628a8f38
#
_entry.id   f5a9aef383a5be4cc99ec7c4628a8f38
#
_cell.length_a   1.000
_cell.length_b   1.000
_cell.length_c   1.000
_cell.angle_alpha   90.00
_cell.angle_beta   90.00
_cell.angle_gamma   90.00
#
_symmetry.space_group_name_H-M   'P 1'
#
loop_
_entity.id
_entity.type
_entity.pdbx_description
1 polymer ?
#
loop_
_entity_poly.entity_id
_entity_poly.type
_entity_poly.pdbx_seq_one_letter_code
_entity_poly.pdbx_strand_id
1 'polypeptide(L)'
;VLVSIFDECAFWQDERSARPDTETYNAVLPSLATLLGSMLVGISTPHRKSGLLFTKFRKCFGVDDDNVLVIRAPTATLNPTIDPEAIERAMEENPDKARAEWFAEFRDDISGFVDPEAVEACVMRHVRELPPASGVRYFAFCDPSGGSSDSMTLSIAHREGDKVVIDCIRERCPPFKPDDVVIEHAATLKSYNCVTAQSDKYAGQWVVEAYARYGVRIEQSARPKSELYTDLLPLLNSGRIALLDNPRLVSQLCSLERSTSRVGKDTIDHADGAHDDVCNSAAGAASLAIANVGVHVSQELLQRVMAMPPNPHRSCHVWGLRKRQRLAVLASSIPSEKQVMPASVLPASKFEQQGEER
;
A
#
# COMPACT_ATOMS: atom_id res chain seq x y z
N VAL A 1 3.78 -11.64 35.71
CA VAL A 1 5.10 -11.20 35.23
C VAL A 1 5.61 -10.10 36.14
N LEU A 2 6.82 -10.22 36.69
CA LEU A 2 7.41 -9.22 37.57
C LEU A 2 8.08 -8.07 36.76
N VAL A 3 8.83 -8.45 35.73
CA VAL A 3 9.50 -7.52 34.82
C VAL A 3 9.30 -7.99 33.39
N SER A 4 8.96 -7.08 32.49
CA SER A 4 8.97 -7.29 31.05
C SER A 4 9.97 -6.34 30.42
N ILE A 5 10.84 -6.85 29.55
CA ILE A 5 11.85 -6.05 28.85
C ILE A 5 11.52 -6.07 27.36
N PHE A 6 11.39 -4.90 26.77
CA PHE A 6 11.21 -4.67 25.34
C PHE A 6 12.53 -4.13 24.79
N ASP A 7 13.27 -4.99 24.12
CA ASP A 7 14.54 -4.64 23.53
C ASP A 7 14.35 -4.28 22.05
N GLU A 8 14.96 -3.23 21.59
CA GLU A 8 14.87 -2.67 20.23
C GLU A 8 13.42 -2.45 19.73
N CYS A 9 12.53 -2.02 20.63
CA CYS A 9 11.09 -1.95 20.34
C CYS A 9 10.71 -0.94 19.24
N ALA A 10 11.56 0.03 18.91
CA ALA A 10 11.35 0.94 17.78
C ALA A 10 11.48 0.27 16.41
N PHE A 11 12.12 -0.90 16.36
CA PHE A 11 12.38 -1.68 15.14
C PHE A 11 11.52 -2.94 15.03
N TRP A 12 10.61 -3.14 15.98
CA TRP A 12 9.75 -4.32 15.95
C TRP A 12 8.86 -4.33 14.70
N GLN A 13 8.90 -5.45 14.02
CA GLN A 13 8.12 -5.72 12.82
C GLN A 13 7.43 -7.08 12.97
N ASP A 14 6.25 -7.20 12.43
CA ASP A 14 5.50 -8.45 12.34
C ASP A 14 4.73 -8.49 11.02
N GLU A 15 4.77 -9.63 10.36
CA GLU A 15 4.10 -9.81 9.06
C GLU A 15 2.58 -9.77 9.13
N ARG A 16 2.00 -9.79 10.34
CA ARG A 16 0.56 -9.86 10.57
C ARG A 16 0.01 -8.68 11.37
N SER A 17 0.88 -7.79 11.84
CA SER A 17 0.52 -6.62 12.64
C SER A 17 1.09 -5.34 12.03
N ALA A 18 0.23 -4.36 11.86
CA ALA A 18 0.63 -3.01 11.45
C ALA A 18 1.30 -2.19 12.57
N ARG A 19 1.13 -2.61 13.83
CA ARG A 19 1.64 -1.91 15.04
C ARG A 19 2.10 -2.91 16.10
N PRO A 20 3.10 -3.76 15.80
CA PRO A 20 3.51 -4.86 16.68
C PRO A 20 4.01 -4.39 18.05
N ASP A 21 4.67 -3.24 18.12
CA ASP A 21 5.14 -2.61 19.34
C ASP A 21 3.98 -2.23 20.28
N THR A 22 2.97 -1.57 19.76
CA THR A 22 1.79 -1.13 20.50
C THR A 22 0.89 -2.30 20.89
N GLU A 23 0.69 -3.26 20.00
CA GLU A 23 -0.11 -4.46 20.28
C GLU A 23 0.54 -5.33 21.35
N THR A 24 1.86 -5.56 21.27
CA THR A 24 2.61 -6.30 22.30
C THR A 24 2.56 -5.57 23.65
N TYR A 25 2.73 -4.24 23.65
CA TYR A 25 2.60 -3.42 24.85
C TYR A 25 1.23 -3.61 25.50
N ASN A 26 0.15 -3.49 24.75
CA ASN A 26 -1.21 -3.63 25.24
C ASN A 26 -1.50 -5.06 25.73
N ALA A 27 -0.92 -6.09 25.12
CA ALA A 27 -1.08 -7.48 25.53
C ALA A 27 -0.36 -7.80 26.86
N VAL A 28 0.77 -7.12 27.14
CA VAL A 28 1.57 -7.34 28.35
C VAL A 28 1.03 -6.58 29.56
N LEU A 29 0.45 -5.38 29.37
CA LEU A 29 -0.04 -4.53 30.46
C LEU A 29 -0.95 -5.24 31.49
N PRO A 30 -1.97 -6.04 31.10
CA PRO A 30 -2.82 -6.72 32.07
C PRO A 30 -2.05 -7.69 32.95
N SER A 31 -1.01 -8.36 32.44
CA SER A 31 -0.21 -9.31 33.22
C SER A 31 0.70 -8.61 34.22
N LEU A 32 1.15 -7.39 33.95
CA LEU A 32 1.90 -6.56 34.89
C LEU A 32 0.98 -6.03 36.01
N ALA A 33 -0.25 -5.67 35.69
CA ALA A 33 -1.21 -5.13 36.64
C ALA A 33 -1.59 -6.12 37.77
N THR A 34 -1.31 -7.43 37.60
CA THR A 34 -1.63 -8.46 38.60
C THR A 34 -0.67 -8.52 39.80
N LEU A 35 0.50 -7.88 39.71
CA LEU A 35 1.54 -7.91 40.74
C LEU A 35 2.00 -6.50 41.12
N LEU A 36 2.01 -6.23 42.41
CA LEU A 36 2.59 -4.97 42.93
C LEU A 36 4.10 -4.97 42.69
N GLY A 37 4.60 -3.80 42.23
CA GLY A 37 6.02 -3.61 41.89
C GLY A 37 6.47 -4.25 40.59
N SER A 38 5.53 -4.69 39.74
CA SER A 38 5.84 -5.10 38.39
C SER A 38 6.29 -3.91 37.53
N MET A 39 7.16 -4.13 36.57
CA MET A 39 7.77 -3.10 35.76
C MET A 39 7.89 -3.54 34.28
N LEU A 40 7.71 -2.59 33.38
CA LEU A 40 8.05 -2.72 31.97
C LEU A 40 9.24 -1.80 31.67
N VAL A 41 10.28 -2.34 31.08
CA VAL A 41 11.46 -1.61 30.63
C VAL A 41 11.51 -1.67 29.10
N GLY A 42 11.47 -0.53 28.43
CA GLY A 42 11.69 -0.41 26.99
C GLY A 42 13.08 0.17 26.71
N ILE A 43 13.86 -0.51 25.90
CA ILE A 43 15.20 -0.10 25.48
C ILE A 43 15.22 -0.09 23.95
N SER A 44 15.64 1.01 23.34
CA SER A 44 15.74 1.08 21.87
C SER A 44 16.52 2.31 21.41
N THR A 45 17.11 2.22 20.25
CA THR A 45 17.60 3.38 19.49
C THR A 45 16.37 4.12 18.92
N PRO A 46 16.31 5.47 19.06
CA PRO A 46 15.26 6.25 18.39
C PRO A 46 15.31 6.08 16.88
N HIS A 47 14.14 5.85 16.28
CA HIS A 47 14.02 5.71 14.83
C HIS A 47 13.06 6.77 14.27
N ARG A 48 12.01 6.41 13.57
CA ARG A 48 11.01 7.34 13.04
C ARG A 48 10.17 7.98 14.16
N LYS A 49 9.57 9.15 13.87
CA LYS A 49 8.67 9.88 14.80
C LYS A 49 7.28 9.27 14.85
N SER A 50 7.19 7.95 15.09
CA SER A 50 5.95 7.19 15.25
C SER A 50 6.19 5.95 16.11
N GLY A 51 5.13 5.22 16.45
CA GLY A 51 5.17 4.00 17.26
C GLY A 51 5.20 4.25 18.77
N LEU A 52 5.37 3.15 19.52
CA LEU A 52 5.31 3.14 20.98
C LEU A 52 6.39 4.01 21.62
N LEU A 53 7.66 3.83 21.20
CA LEU A 53 8.80 4.56 21.77
C LEU A 53 8.61 6.07 21.62
N PHE A 54 8.30 6.55 20.41
CA PHE A 54 8.10 7.97 20.16
C PHE A 54 6.89 8.52 20.91
N THR A 55 5.81 7.77 20.99
CA THR A 55 4.60 8.18 21.72
C THR A 55 4.89 8.35 23.20
N LYS A 56 5.63 7.42 23.82
CA LYS A 56 6.05 7.51 25.22
C LYS A 56 7.02 8.66 25.43
N PHE A 57 8.02 8.81 24.56
CA PHE A 57 8.96 9.94 24.61
C PHE A 57 8.21 11.28 24.56
N ARG A 58 7.36 11.50 23.56
CA ARG A 58 6.64 12.76 23.40
C ARG A 58 5.73 13.11 24.57
N LYS A 59 5.13 12.08 25.19
CA LYS A 59 4.18 12.28 26.30
C LYS A 59 4.84 12.45 27.65
N CYS A 60 5.95 11.74 27.90
CA CYS A 60 6.48 11.54 29.23
C CYS A 60 7.93 12.04 29.42
N PHE A 61 8.68 12.36 28.35
CA PHE A 61 10.04 12.88 28.50
C PHE A 61 10.04 14.29 29.10
N GLY A 62 10.79 14.47 30.20
CA GLY A 62 10.83 15.75 30.93
C GLY A 62 9.55 16.06 31.74
N VAL A 63 8.66 15.10 31.86
CA VAL A 63 7.45 15.18 32.69
C VAL A 63 7.67 14.36 33.95
N ASP A 64 7.36 14.95 35.11
CA ASP A 64 7.36 14.24 36.39
C ASP A 64 6.07 13.41 36.50
N ASP A 65 6.22 12.06 36.39
CA ASP A 65 5.10 11.12 36.37
C ASP A 65 5.46 9.92 37.26
N ASP A 66 4.59 9.61 38.22
CA ASP A 66 4.81 8.53 39.20
C ASP A 66 4.91 7.12 38.57
N ASN A 67 4.42 6.96 37.34
CA ASN A 67 4.29 5.65 36.70
C ASN A 67 5.20 5.44 35.47
N VAL A 68 5.73 6.54 34.90
CA VAL A 68 6.50 6.44 33.64
C VAL A 68 7.76 7.32 33.70
N LEU A 69 8.91 6.69 33.64
CA LEU A 69 10.20 7.36 33.49
C LEU A 69 10.72 7.18 32.05
N VAL A 70 11.05 8.27 31.39
CA VAL A 70 11.73 8.26 30.08
C VAL A 70 13.12 8.85 30.22
N ILE A 71 14.13 8.05 29.90
CA ILE A 71 15.52 8.47 29.89
C ILE A 71 15.98 8.55 28.43
N ARG A 72 16.63 9.66 28.08
CA ARG A 72 17.31 9.84 26.80
C ARG A 72 18.73 10.33 27.08
N ALA A 73 19.71 9.62 26.55
CA ALA A 73 21.11 10.04 26.68
C ALA A 73 21.93 9.64 25.46
N PRO A 74 22.88 10.48 25.02
CA PRO A 74 23.87 10.08 24.03
C PRO A 74 24.71 8.89 24.51
N THR A 75 25.15 8.04 23.59
CA THR A 75 25.96 6.85 23.91
C THR A 75 27.22 7.20 24.69
N ALA A 76 27.93 8.27 24.33
CA ALA A 76 29.14 8.73 25.03
C ALA A 76 28.87 9.15 26.50
N THR A 77 27.63 9.55 26.85
CA THR A 77 27.24 9.85 28.24
C THR A 77 27.12 8.58 29.08
N LEU A 78 26.56 7.52 28.48
CA LEU A 78 26.34 6.22 29.15
C LEU A 78 27.58 5.32 29.12
N ASN A 79 28.38 5.46 28.07
CA ASN A 79 29.63 4.70 27.90
C ASN A 79 30.77 5.66 27.53
N PRO A 80 31.50 6.20 28.53
CA PRO A 80 32.58 7.15 28.29
C PRO A 80 33.86 6.50 27.67
N THR A 81 33.87 5.17 27.52
CA THR A 81 35.02 4.45 26.92
C THR A 81 34.89 4.28 25.41
N ILE A 82 33.81 4.82 24.80
CA ILE A 82 33.61 4.69 23.37
C ILE A 82 34.65 5.53 22.62
N ASP A 83 35.10 5.01 21.50
CA ASP A 83 36.05 5.70 20.64
C ASP A 83 35.37 6.88 19.91
N PRO A 84 35.76 8.14 20.15
CA PRO A 84 35.17 9.29 19.47
C PRO A 84 35.31 9.23 17.94
N GLU A 85 36.43 8.67 17.42
CA GLU A 85 36.66 8.55 15.99
C GLU A 85 35.61 7.62 15.32
N ALA A 86 35.07 6.64 16.06
CA ALA A 86 34.00 5.79 15.54
C ALA A 86 32.69 6.58 15.30
N ILE A 87 32.40 7.53 16.21
CA ILE A 87 31.23 8.42 16.07
C ILE A 87 31.45 9.41 14.92
N GLU A 88 32.67 9.97 14.79
CA GLU A 88 32.99 10.88 13.69
C GLU A 88 32.87 10.20 12.33
N ARG A 89 33.41 8.99 12.16
CA ARG A 89 33.25 8.19 10.92
C ARG A 89 31.77 7.91 10.60
N ALA A 90 30.99 7.53 11.60
CA ALA A 90 29.54 7.28 11.40
C ALA A 90 28.81 8.57 10.98
N MET A 91 29.19 9.72 11.54
CA MET A 91 28.63 11.03 11.17
C MET A 91 29.01 11.46 9.75
N GLU A 92 30.22 11.08 9.26
CA GLU A 92 30.62 11.33 7.88
C GLU A 92 29.87 10.43 6.89
N GLU A 93 29.67 9.16 7.25
CA GLU A 93 28.99 8.17 6.40
C GLU A 93 27.50 8.43 6.29
N ASN A 94 26.79 8.54 7.41
CA ASN A 94 25.36 8.80 7.45
C ASN A 94 24.95 9.60 8.69
N PRO A 95 24.94 10.95 8.61
CA PRO A 95 24.67 11.81 9.77
C PRO A 95 23.31 11.58 10.42
N ASP A 96 22.28 11.28 9.63
CA ASP A 96 20.93 11.12 10.17
C ASP A 96 20.80 9.80 10.95
N LYS A 97 21.40 8.71 10.44
CA LYS A 97 21.53 7.45 11.16
C LYS A 97 22.41 7.56 12.38
N ALA A 98 23.55 8.24 12.25
CA ALA A 98 24.49 8.43 13.35
C ALA A 98 23.93 9.29 14.49
N ARG A 99 23.09 10.31 14.21
CA ARG A 99 22.38 11.05 15.25
C ARG A 99 21.43 10.17 16.04
N ALA A 100 20.70 9.29 15.39
CA ALA A 100 19.82 8.35 16.06
C ALA A 100 20.61 7.39 16.94
N GLU A 101 21.63 6.75 16.39
CA GLU A 101 22.43 5.72 17.04
C GLU A 101 23.29 6.26 18.21
N TRP A 102 24.00 7.37 17.99
CA TRP A 102 24.98 7.86 18.94
C TRP A 102 24.50 9.00 19.84
N PHE A 103 23.50 9.78 19.38
CA PHE A 103 22.98 10.94 20.12
C PHE A 103 21.54 10.75 20.62
N ALA A 104 20.97 9.59 20.40
CA ALA A 104 19.59 9.24 20.78
C ALA A 104 18.55 10.25 20.24
N GLU A 105 18.70 10.68 18.99
CA GLU A 105 17.78 11.61 18.32
C GLU A 105 16.81 10.86 17.39
N PHE A 106 15.54 11.24 17.45
CA PHE A 106 14.60 10.70 16.45
C PHE A 106 14.91 11.25 15.08
N ARG A 107 14.82 10.40 14.07
CA ARG A 107 15.13 10.75 12.68
C ARG A 107 14.03 11.65 12.11
N ASP A 108 14.45 12.73 11.43
CA ASP A 108 13.59 13.67 10.72
C ASP A 108 13.50 13.36 9.22
N ASP A 109 14.44 12.63 8.70
CA ASP A 109 14.55 12.23 7.29
C ASP A 109 13.65 11.03 6.93
N ILE A 110 13.14 10.32 7.93
CA ILE A 110 12.24 9.16 7.77
C ILE A 110 10.88 9.46 8.37
N SER A 111 9.84 9.20 7.60
CA SER A 111 8.46 9.25 8.08
C SER A 111 7.68 8.04 7.59
N GLY A 112 6.66 7.62 8.34
CA GLY A 112 5.70 6.64 7.84
C GLY A 112 5.05 7.15 6.56
N PHE A 113 4.95 6.30 5.55
CA PHE A 113 4.41 6.70 4.25
C PHE A 113 2.88 6.80 4.26
N VAL A 114 2.20 5.89 4.94
CA VAL A 114 0.74 5.85 5.06
C VAL A 114 0.29 5.88 6.50
N ASP A 115 -0.92 6.39 6.73
CA ASP A 115 -1.58 6.26 8.02
C ASP A 115 -2.20 4.86 8.13
N PRO A 116 -1.85 4.06 9.16
CA PRO A 116 -2.45 2.75 9.37
C PRO A 116 -3.98 2.76 9.45
N GLU A 117 -4.59 3.82 10.00
CA GLU A 117 -6.05 3.95 10.07
C GLU A 117 -6.68 4.10 8.69
N ALA A 118 -6.02 4.82 7.78
CA ALA A 118 -6.46 4.96 6.40
C ALA A 118 -6.37 3.62 5.63
N VAL A 119 -5.32 2.83 5.87
CA VAL A 119 -5.18 1.48 5.30
C VAL A 119 -6.29 0.56 5.81
N GLU A 120 -6.48 0.50 7.13
CA GLU A 120 -7.50 -0.32 7.78
C GLU A 120 -8.92 -0.01 7.31
N ALA A 121 -9.23 1.28 7.08
CA ALA A 121 -10.52 1.72 6.57
C ALA A 121 -10.80 1.25 5.13
N CYS A 122 -9.76 0.90 4.36
CA CYS A 122 -9.87 0.40 3.00
C CYS A 122 -10.02 -1.13 2.92
N VAL A 123 -9.84 -1.87 4.03
CA VAL A 123 -9.88 -3.34 4.04
C VAL A 123 -11.32 -3.86 4.00
N MET A 124 -11.59 -4.73 3.04
CA MET A 124 -12.82 -5.52 2.97
C MET A 124 -12.76 -6.68 3.98
N ARG A 125 -13.26 -6.46 5.18
CA ARG A 125 -13.17 -7.44 6.27
C ARG A 125 -13.75 -8.80 5.86
N HIS A 126 -12.99 -9.88 6.17
CA HIS A 126 -13.30 -11.28 5.87
C HIS A 126 -13.29 -11.65 4.38
N VAL A 127 -12.94 -10.72 3.48
CA VAL A 127 -12.82 -10.99 2.04
C VAL A 127 -11.34 -11.26 1.71
N ARG A 128 -11.01 -12.52 1.44
CA ARG A 128 -9.63 -12.95 1.10
C ARG A 128 -9.34 -12.94 -0.39
N GLU A 129 -10.38 -13.06 -1.21
CA GLU A 129 -10.33 -13.07 -2.66
C GLU A 129 -11.71 -12.76 -3.22
N LEU A 130 -11.77 -12.09 -4.37
CA LEU A 130 -12.99 -11.90 -5.15
C LEU A 130 -12.87 -12.74 -6.43
N PRO A 131 -13.83 -13.62 -6.73
CA PRO A 131 -13.78 -14.43 -7.96
C PRO A 131 -13.94 -13.57 -9.21
N PRO A 132 -13.37 -14.01 -10.36
CA PRO A 132 -13.50 -13.29 -11.60
C PRO A 132 -14.96 -13.16 -12.04
N ALA A 133 -15.36 -11.96 -12.46
CA ALA A 133 -16.69 -11.66 -12.95
C ALA A 133 -16.71 -11.41 -14.46
N SER A 134 -17.82 -11.82 -15.12
CA SER A 134 -17.98 -11.60 -16.56
C SER A 134 -18.09 -10.11 -16.89
N GLY A 135 -17.41 -9.67 -17.94
CA GLY A 135 -17.46 -8.28 -18.39
C GLY A 135 -16.56 -7.30 -17.61
N VAL A 136 -15.89 -7.77 -16.56
CA VAL A 136 -14.93 -6.97 -15.81
C VAL A 136 -13.56 -7.06 -16.49
N ARG A 137 -12.87 -5.91 -16.61
CA ARG A 137 -11.50 -5.83 -17.09
C ARG A 137 -10.55 -5.80 -15.91
N TYR A 138 -9.68 -6.81 -15.86
CA TYR A 138 -8.68 -6.97 -14.80
C TYR A 138 -7.30 -6.51 -15.26
N PHE A 139 -6.50 -6.07 -14.28
CA PHE A 139 -5.12 -5.65 -14.43
C PHE A 139 -4.26 -6.41 -13.44
N ALA A 140 -3.13 -6.90 -13.88
CA ALA A 140 -2.28 -7.75 -13.06
C ALA A 140 -0.85 -7.22 -13.01
N PHE A 141 -0.25 -7.36 -11.85
CA PHE A 141 1.15 -7.02 -11.61
C PHE A 141 1.82 -8.13 -10.81
N CYS A 142 3.01 -8.55 -11.23
CA CYS A 142 3.82 -9.53 -10.51
C CYS A 142 5.10 -8.88 -10.00
N ASP A 143 5.50 -9.29 -8.80
CA ASP A 143 6.82 -9.04 -8.25
C ASP A 143 7.58 -10.36 -8.20
N PRO A 144 8.44 -10.62 -9.21
CA PRO A 144 9.12 -11.90 -9.35
C PRO A 144 10.37 -11.98 -8.50
N SER A 145 10.60 -13.13 -7.88
CA SER A 145 11.79 -13.45 -7.10
C SER A 145 12.46 -14.75 -7.56
N GLY A 146 13.75 -14.86 -7.27
CA GLY A 146 14.54 -16.07 -7.53
C GLY A 146 14.28 -17.23 -6.58
N GLY A 147 13.48 -17.03 -5.52
CA GLY A 147 13.06 -18.10 -4.60
C GLY A 147 14.02 -18.38 -3.45
N SER A 148 14.99 -17.52 -3.19
CA SER A 148 15.99 -17.69 -2.11
C SER A 148 15.76 -16.78 -0.90
N SER A 149 15.42 -15.51 -1.10
CA SER A 149 15.26 -14.51 -0.04
C SER A 149 13.90 -13.87 -0.02
N ASP A 150 13.39 -13.43 -1.19
CA ASP A 150 12.18 -12.64 -1.27
C ASP A 150 11.01 -13.47 -1.79
N SER A 151 9.80 -13.09 -1.40
CA SER A 151 8.56 -13.73 -1.88
C SER A 151 8.35 -13.42 -3.37
N MET A 152 7.76 -14.36 -4.09
CA MET A 152 7.25 -14.12 -5.43
C MET A 152 5.75 -13.85 -5.35
N THR A 153 5.31 -12.69 -5.82
CA THR A 153 3.92 -12.24 -5.65
C THR A 153 3.24 -11.87 -6.95
N LEU A 154 1.92 -11.98 -6.94
CA LEU A 154 1.02 -11.57 -8.01
C LEU A 154 -0.19 -10.91 -7.39
N SER A 155 -0.55 -9.73 -7.87
CA SER A 155 -1.81 -9.07 -7.54
C SER A 155 -2.62 -8.79 -8.78
N ILE A 156 -3.95 -8.93 -8.65
CA ILE A 156 -4.93 -8.63 -9.70
C ILE A 156 -5.92 -7.63 -9.13
N ALA A 157 -6.22 -6.61 -9.91
CA ALA A 157 -7.15 -5.54 -9.55
C ALA A 157 -8.07 -5.22 -10.71
N HIS A 158 -9.24 -4.68 -10.39
CA HIS A 158 -10.10 -4.03 -11.38
C HIS A 158 -10.51 -2.62 -10.92
N ARG A 159 -11.14 -1.91 -11.82
CA ARG A 159 -11.70 -0.60 -11.55
C ARG A 159 -13.22 -0.65 -11.56
N GLU A 160 -13.84 -0.15 -10.50
CA GLU A 160 -15.28 0.00 -10.36
C GLU A 160 -15.62 1.50 -10.19
N GLY A 161 -16.01 2.15 -11.26
CA GLY A 161 -16.23 3.59 -11.27
C GLY A 161 -14.95 4.39 -11.04
N ASP A 162 -14.87 5.10 -9.92
CA ASP A 162 -13.69 5.84 -9.46
C ASP A 162 -12.87 5.07 -8.40
N LYS A 163 -13.35 3.89 -8.01
CA LYS A 163 -12.71 3.03 -7.02
C LYS A 163 -11.88 1.94 -7.70
N VAL A 164 -10.76 1.59 -7.08
CA VAL A 164 -9.95 0.42 -7.42
C VAL A 164 -10.28 -0.70 -6.43
N VAL A 165 -10.38 -1.91 -6.91
CA VAL A 165 -10.61 -3.10 -6.08
C VAL A 165 -9.47 -4.09 -6.32
N ILE A 166 -8.81 -4.53 -5.26
CA ILE A 166 -7.86 -5.64 -5.31
C ILE A 166 -8.66 -6.93 -5.19
N ASP A 167 -8.60 -7.77 -6.24
CA ASP A 167 -9.42 -8.97 -6.35
C ASP A 167 -8.71 -10.24 -5.90
N CYS A 168 -7.42 -10.32 -6.21
CA CYS A 168 -6.63 -11.53 -5.94
C CYS A 168 -5.20 -11.16 -5.59
N ILE A 169 -4.65 -11.85 -4.59
CA ILE A 169 -3.24 -11.82 -4.22
C ILE A 169 -2.75 -13.26 -4.16
N ARG A 170 -1.60 -13.52 -4.77
CA ARG A 170 -0.85 -14.77 -4.61
C ARG A 170 0.53 -14.44 -4.09
N GLU A 171 0.98 -15.21 -3.15
CA GLU A 171 2.31 -15.10 -2.58
C GLU A 171 2.91 -16.48 -2.40
N ARG A 172 4.18 -16.62 -2.77
CA ARG A 172 4.98 -17.78 -2.46
C ARG A 172 6.23 -17.34 -1.72
N CYS A 173 6.28 -17.66 -0.42
CA CYS A 173 7.46 -17.42 0.39
C CYS A 173 8.58 -18.41 0.06
N PRO A 174 9.87 -17.99 0.15
CA PRO A 174 11.00 -18.87 -0.05
C PRO A 174 11.09 -19.96 1.06
N PRO A 175 11.75 -21.12 0.78
CA PRO A 175 12.35 -21.47 -0.51
C PRO A 175 11.36 -22.06 -1.50
N PHE A 176 11.46 -21.70 -2.79
CA PHE A 176 10.62 -22.25 -3.85
C PHE A 176 11.39 -22.35 -5.19
N LYS A 177 10.82 -23.13 -6.13
CA LYS A 177 11.29 -23.16 -7.52
C LYS A 177 10.48 -22.15 -8.33
N PRO A 178 11.10 -21.15 -8.97
CA PRO A 178 10.39 -20.10 -9.72
C PRO A 178 9.44 -20.64 -10.79
N ASP A 179 9.80 -21.70 -11.51
CA ASP A 179 8.93 -22.30 -12.54
C ASP A 179 7.60 -22.82 -11.97
N ASP A 180 7.60 -23.41 -10.76
CA ASP A 180 6.38 -23.91 -10.12
C ASP A 180 5.42 -22.75 -9.80
N VAL A 181 5.97 -21.61 -9.33
CA VAL A 181 5.19 -20.42 -9.03
C VAL A 181 4.65 -19.77 -10.31
N VAL A 182 5.44 -19.74 -11.37
CA VAL A 182 5.00 -19.23 -12.69
C VAL A 182 3.82 -20.03 -13.22
N ILE A 183 3.79 -21.35 -13.04
CA ILE A 183 2.65 -22.20 -13.44
C ILE A 183 1.38 -21.77 -12.67
N GLU A 184 1.48 -21.63 -11.37
CA GLU A 184 0.36 -21.21 -10.50
C GLU A 184 -0.15 -19.81 -10.86
N HIS A 185 0.77 -18.86 -11.02
CA HIS A 185 0.44 -17.49 -11.40
C HIS A 185 -0.21 -17.43 -12.80
N ALA A 186 0.32 -18.17 -13.77
CA ALA A 186 -0.25 -18.22 -15.13
C ALA A 186 -1.67 -18.81 -15.14
N ALA A 187 -1.94 -19.83 -14.31
CA ALA A 187 -3.27 -20.38 -14.15
C ALA A 187 -4.23 -19.36 -13.53
N THR A 188 -3.79 -18.66 -12.49
CA THR A 188 -4.57 -17.58 -11.85
C THR A 188 -4.85 -16.44 -12.83
N LEU A 189 -3.85 -15.96 -13.56
CA LEU A 189 -4.01 -14.90 -14.57
C LEU A 189 -5.04 -15.27 -15.64
N LYS A 190 -4.98 -16.49 -16.13
CA LYS A 190 -5.96 -17.00 -17.12
C LYS A 190 -7.38 -17.05 -16.57
N SER A 191 -7.58 -17.42 -15.30
CA SER A 191 -8.91 -17.45 -14.69
C SER A 191 -9.54 -16.06 -14.63
N TYR A 192 -8.75 -14.99 -14.49
CA TYR A 192 -9.18 -13.59 -14.56
C TYR A 192 -9.13 -12.98 -15.97
N ASN A 193 -8.92 -13.79 -17.02
CA ASN A 193 -8.73 -13.34 -18.40
C ASN A 193 -7.58 -12.34 -18.59
N CYS A 194 -6.58 -12.37 -17.73
CA CYS A 194 -5.35 -11.57 -17.84
C CYS A 194 -4.33 -12.31 -18.70
N VAL A 195 -4.31 -12.06 -20.00
CA VAL A 195 -3.29 -12.59 -20.91
C VAL A 195 -2.00 -11.76 -20.93
N THR A 196 -2.06 -10.58 -20.32
CA THR A 196 -0.92 -9.65 -20.13
C THR A 196 -0.88 -9.22 -18.68
N ALA A 197 0.31 -9.20 -18.08
CA ALA A 197 0.56 -8.61 -16.76
C ALA A 197 1.81 -7.73 -16.84
N GLN A 198 1.96 -6.81 -15.89
CA GLN A 198 3.23 -6.11 -15.72
C GLN A 198 4.04 -6.73 -14.60
N SER A 199 5.35 -6.50 -14.64
CA SER A 199 6.28 -6.85 -13.55
C SER A 199 7.10 -5.64 -13.15
N ASP A 200 7.77 -5.74 -11.99
CA ASP A 200 8.74 -4.75 -11.57
C ASP A 200 9.76 -4.47 -12.69
N LYS A 201 10.29 -3.24 -12.71
CA LYS A 201 11.30 -2.77 -13.67
C LYS A 201 12.57 -3.63 -13.67
N TYR A 202 12.92 -4.21 -12.54
CA TYR A 202 14.14 -5.01 -12.35
C TYR A 202 13.94 -6.51 -12.61
N ALA A 203 12.72 -6.93 -12.98
CA ALA A 203 12.48 -8.31 -13.38
C ALA A 203 13.39 -8.69 -14.56
N GLY A 204 14.18 -9.72 -14.39
CA GLY A 204 15.09 -10.22 -15.45
C GLY A 204 14.34 -10.77 -16.67
N GLN A 205 15.06 -10.90 -17.79
CA GLN A 205 14.51 -11.48 -19.03
C GLN A 205 13.90 -12.88 -18.82
N TRP A 206 14.41 -13.66 -17.86
CA TRP A 206 13.91 -15.00 -17.54
C TRP A 206 12.41 -15.01 -17.18
N VAL A 207 11.92 -13.95 -16.52
CA VAL A 207 10.51 -13.83 -16.14
C VAL A 207 9.62 -13.77 -17.37
N VAL A 208 9.99 -12.94 -18.34
CA VAL A 208 9.25 -12.79 -19.61
C VAL A 208 9.16 -14.13 -20.34
N GLU A 209 10.29 -14.84 -20.43
CA GLU A 209 10.36 -16.14 -21.10
C GLU A 209 9.60 -17.22 -20.35
N ALA A 210 9.67 -17.23 -19.01
CA ALA A 210 8.99 -18.21 -18.17
C ALA A 210 7.47 -18.12 -18.32
N TYR A 211 6.90 -16.92 -18.22
CA TYR A 211 5.45 -16.72 -18.37
C TYR A 211 4.96 -16.93 -19.81
N ALA A 212 5.77 -16.57 -20.81
CA ALA A 212 5.44 -16.78 -22.23
C ALA A 212 5.21 -18.26 -22.57
N ARG A 213 5.94 -19.17 -21.93
CA ARG A 213 5.74 -20.64 -22.07
C ARG A 213 4.32 -21.07 -21.69
N TYR A 214 3.67 -20.32 -20.80
CA TYR A 214 2.30 -20.57 -20.35
C TYR A 214 1.27 -19.62 -20.97
N GLY A 215 1.64 -18.92 -22.05
CA GLY A 215 0.72 -18.06 -22.81
C GLY A 215 0.35 -16.75 -22.09
N VAL A 216 1.17 -16.28 -21.18
CA VAL A 216 1.04 -14.97 -20.51
C VAL A 216 2.19 -14.08 -20.96
N ARG A 217 1.87 -12.86 -21.39
CA ARG A 217 2.84 -11.84 -21.76
C ARG A 217 3.15 -10.96 -20.54
N ILE A 218 4.42 -10.91 -20.16
CA ILE A 218 4.90 -9.99 -19.13
C ILE A 218 5.53 -8.76 -19.79
N GLU A 219 5.11 -7.58 -19.34
CA GLU A 219 5.66 -6.29 -19.72
C GLU A 219 6.34 -5.67 -18.50
N GLN A 220 7.60 -5.28 -18.63
CA GLN A 220 8.32 -4.63 -17.55
C GLN A 220 7.75 -3.22 -17.32
N SER A 221 7.51 -2.86 -16.05
CA SER A 221 7.10 -1.50 -15.69
C SER A 221 8.21 -0.50 -16.04
N ALA A 222 7.85 0.59 -16.69
CA ALA A 222 8.75 1.72 -16.89
C ALA A 222 8.98 2.53 -15.59
N ARG A 223 8.10 2.34 -14.60
CA ARG A 223 8.04 3.11 -13.35
C ARG A 223 8.66 2.32 -12.20
N PRO A 224 9.46 2.97 -11.34
CA PRO A 224 9.99 2.36 -10.13
C PRO A 224 8.90 2.21 -9.06
N LYS A 225 9.11 1.29 -8.09
CA LYS A 225 8.15 0.99 -7.02
C LYS A 225 7.71 2.22 -6.22
N SER A 226 8.62 3.15 -5.93
CA SER A 226 8.28 4.40 -5.20
C SER A 226 7.20 5.24 -5.89
N GLU A 227 7.14 5.23 -7.24
CA GLU A 227 6.09 5.92 -7.99
C GLU A 227 4.76 5.17 -7.91
N LEU A 228 4.79 3.83 -7.92
CA LEU A 228 3.59 3.00 -7.74
C LEU A 228 2.95 3.25 -6.37
N TYR A 229 3.77 3.34 -5.32
CA TYR A 229 3.32 3.71 -3.98
C TYR A 229 2.74 5.13 -3.93
N THR A 230 3.38 6.08 -4.62
CA THR A 230 2.87 7.46 -4.71
C THR A 230 1.47 7.53 -5.32
N ASP A 231 1.16 6.70 -6.32
CA ASP A 231 -0.19 6.60 -6.91
C ASP A 231 -1.21 5.99 -5.93
N LEU A 232 -0.76 5.06 -5.09
CA LEU A 232 -1.61 4.36 -4.14
C LEU A 232 -2.07 5.27 -2.98
N LEU A 233 -1.20 6.19 -2.53
CA LEU A 233 -1.45 7.04 -1.37
C LEU A 233 -2.77 7.85 -1.45
N PRO A 234 -3.09 8.57 -2.54
CA PRO A 234 -4.35 9.30 -2.63
C PRO A 234 -5.58 8.40 -2.66
N LEU A 235 -5.46 7.15 -3.13
CA LEU A 235 -6.55 6.19 -3.09
C LEU A 235 -6.85 5.73 -1.67
N LEU A 236 -5.81 5.41 -0.89
CA LEU A 236 -5.92 5.05 0.52
C LEU A 236 -6.55 6.20 1.32
N ASN A 237 -5.99 7.41 1.21
CA ASN A 237 -6.44 8.57 1.96
C ASN A 237 -7.88 9.00 1.62
N SER A 238 -8.38 8.70 0.42
CA SER A 238 -9.73 9.05 -0.01
C SER A 238 -10.73 7.88 0.06
N GLY A 239 -10.31 6.70 0.52
CA GLY A 239 -11.15 5.50 0.55
C GLY A 239 -11.55 4.99 -0.85
N ARG A 240 -10.82 5.39 -1.90
CA ARG A 240 -11.07 4.97 -3.28
C ARG A 240 -10.34 3.70 -3.69
N ILE A 241 -9.93 2.90 -2.72
CA ILE A 241 -9.43 1.55 -2.93
C ILE A 241 -10.13 0.59 -1.98
N ALA A 242 -10.36 -0.62 -2.43
CA ALA A 242 -10.79 -1.74 -1.60
C ALA A 242 -9.67 -2.78 -1.57
N LEU A 243 -9.14 -3.02 -0.38
CA LEU A 243 -8.07 -3.99 -0.14
C LEU A 243 -8.67 -5.30 0.35
N LEU A 244 -8.05 -6.41 -0.02
CA LEU A 244 -8.38 -7.71 0.57
C LEU A 244 -8.01 -7.76 2.05
N ASP A 245 -8.71 -8.58 2.84
CA ASP A 245 -8.37 -8.90 4.23
C ASP A 245 -7.13 -9.81 4.28
N ASN A 246 -6.00 -9.25 3.89
CA ASN A 246 -4.69 -9.90 3.86
C ASN A 246 -3.77 -9.21 4.88
N PRO A 247 -3.45 -9.87 6.02
CA PRO A 247 -2.63 -9.26 7.08
C PRO A 247 -1.25 -8.82 6.58
N ARG A 248 -0.63 -9.57 5.66
CA ARG A 248 0.68 -9.22 5.10
C ARG A 248 0.63 -7.95 4.25
N LEU A 249 -0.40 -7.81 3.40
CA LEU A 249 -0.61 -6.58 2.64
C LEU A 249 -0.73 -5.37 3.56
N VAL A 250 -1.57 -5.48 4.61
CA VAL A 250 -1.80 -4.38 5.57
C VAL A 250 -0.52 -4.05 6.32
N SER A 251 0.19 -5.05 6.84
CA SER A 251 1.45 -4.87 7.57
C SER A 251 2.51 -4.22 6.68
N GLN A 252 2.73 -4.73 5.46
CA GLN A 252 3.71 -4.18 4.53
C GLN A 252 3.39 -2.73 4.13
N LEU A 253 2.13 -2.40 3.84
CA LEU A 253 1.72 -1.01 3.56
C LEU A 253 2.03 -0.08 4.74
N CYS A 254 1.72 -0.50 5.97
CA CYS A 254 1.95 0.30 7.17
C CYS A 254 3.45 0.41 7.55
N SER A 255 4.29 -0.51 7.07
CA SER A 255 5.74 -0.49 7.29
C SER A 255 6.51 0.34 6.26
N LEU A 256 5.86 0.80 5.19
CA LEU A 256 6.51 1.66 4.19
C LEU A 256 6.97 2.96 4.82
N GLU A 257 8.19 3.36 4.47
CA GLU A 257 8.82 4.59 4.91
C GLU A 257 9.08 5.52 3.73
N ARG A 258 8.83 6.80 3.95
CA ARG A 258 9.27 7.86 3.05
C ARG A 258 10.59 8.41 3.58
N SER A 259 11.61 8.33 2.77
CA SER A 259 12.92 8.91 3.01
C SER A 259 13.14 10.07 2.04
N THR A 260 13.45 11.25 2.58
CA THR A 260 13.72 12.44 1.78
C THR A 260 15.23 12.70 1.76
N SER A 261 15.84 12.57 0.58
CA SER A 261 17.26 12.85 0.42
C SER A 261 17.57 14.34 0.59
N ARG A 262 18.82 14.69 0.92
CA ARG A 262 19.28 16.10 1.04
C ARG A 262 19.04 16.93 -0.22
N VAL A 263 18.89 16.30 -1.37
CA VAL A 263 18.62 16.95 -2.66
C VAL A 263 17.10 17.13 -2.86
N GLY A 264 16.27 16.77 -1.86
CA GLY A 264 14.82 16.90 -1.91
C GLY A 264 14.11 15.84 -2.75
N LYS A 265 14.76 14.70 -3.04
CA LYS A 265 14.14 13.56 -3.73
C LYS A 265 13.57 12.58 -2.70
N ASP A 266 12.29 12.35 -2.78
CA ASP A 266 11.61 11.34 -1.97
C ASP A 266 11.82 9.92 -2.55
N THR A 267 12.09 8.99 -1.68
CA THR A 267 12.10 7.56 -1.98
C THR A 267 11.17 6.87 -0.99
N ILE A 268 10.33 5.97 -1.49
CA ILE A 268 9.43 5.16 -0.68
C ILE A 268 9.90 3.73 -0.79
N ASP A 269 10.19 3.13 0.35
CA ASP A 269 10.69 1.77 0.45
C ASP A 269 10.22 1.13 1.77
N HIS A 270 10.44 -0.17 1.94
CA HIS A 270 10.25 -0.82 3.24
C HIS A 270 11.34 -0.38 4.23
N ALA A 271 11.03 -0.49 5.53
CA ALA A 271 12.02 -0.29 6.59
C ALA A 271 13.13 -1.37 6.52
N ASP A 272 14.29 -1.09 7.09
CA ASP A 272 15.41 -2.04 7.16
C ASP A 272 14.95 -3.37 7.78
N GLY A 273 15.17 -4.49 7.06
CA GLY A 273 14.78 -5.84 7.48
C GLY A 273 13.30 -6.20 7.26
N ALA A 274 12.49 -5.30 6.68
CA ALA A 274 11.13 -5.61 6.23
C ALA A 274 11.11 -6.12 4.78
N HIS A 275 9.92 -6.52 4.34
CA HIS A 275 9.61 -6.90 2.96
C HIS A 275 8.44 -6.07 2.45
N ASP A 276 8.37 -5.86 1.14
CA ASP A 276 7.29 -5.12 0.48
C ASP A 276 6.70 -5.84 -0.76
N ASP A 277 7.04 -7.11 -0.96
CA ASP A 277 6.69 -7.89 -2.17
C ASP A 277 5.18 -7.89 -2.46
N VAL A 278 4.35 -8.12 -1.42
CA VAL A 278 2.88 -8.15 -1.55
C VAL A 278 2.34 -6.76 -1.82
N CYS A 279 2.79 -5.74 -1.10
CA CYS A 279 2.30 -4.39 -1.31
C CYS A 279 2.82 -3.78 -2.61
N ASN A 280 4.02 -4.15 -3.09
CA ASN A 280 4.53 -3.75 -4.39
C ASN A 280 3.65 -4.30 -5.53
N SER A 281 3.34 -5.60 -5.51
CA SER A 281 2.46 -6.18 -6.53
C SER A 281 1.04 -5.57 -6.48
N ALA A 282 0.49 -5.30 -5.28
CA ALA A 282 -0.82 -4.68 -5.12
C ALA A 282 -0.84 -3.22 -5.62
N ALA A 283 0.21 -2.44 -5.31
CA ALA A 283 0.36 -1.07 -5.79
C ALA A 283 0.50 -1.01 -7.32
N GLY A 284 1.27 -1.94 -7.90
CA GLY A 284 1.40 -2.09 -9.34
C GLY A 284 0.07 -2.38 -10.04
N ALA A 285 -0.70 -3.35 -9.53
CA ALA A 285 -2.02 -3.69 -10.06
C ALA A 285 -3.01 -2.51 -9.93
N ALA A 286 -3.00 -1.81 -8.79
CA ALA A 286 -3.82 -0.63 -8.56
C ALA A 286 -3.46 0.53 -9.51
N SER A 287 -2.16 0.82 -9.69
CA SER A 287 -1.68 1.85 -10.61
C SER A 287 -2.12 1.56 -12.06
N LEU A 288 -2.06 0.30 -12.50
CA LEU A 288 -2.56 -0.11 -13.81
C LEU A 288 -4.08 0.08 -13.96
N ALA A 289 -4.85 -0.23 -12.92
CA ALA A 289 -6.29 -0.06 -12.93
C ALA A 289 -6.71 1.42 -13.01
N ILE A 290 -5.92 2.33 -12.39
CA ILE A 290 -6.14 3.79 -12.48
C ILE A 290 -5.78 4.32 -13.87
N ALA A 291 -4.57 3.96 -14.38
CA ALA A 291 -4.03 4.50 -15.62
C ALA A 291 -4.89 4.15 -16.84
N ASN A 292 -5.56 3.01 -16.79
CA ASN A 292 -6.47 2.59 -17.85
C ASN A 292 -7.89 3.14 -17.64
N VAL A 293 -8.01 4.46 -17.66
CA VAL A 293 -9.29 5.13 -17.78
C VAL A 293 -9.89 4.72 -19.13
N GLY A 294 -10.79 3.75 -19.12
CA GLY A 294 -11.65 3.49 -20.27
C GLY A 294 -12.32 4.82 -20.62
N VAL A 295 -12.16 5.28 -21.86
CA VAL A 295 -12.84 6.49 -22.33
C VAL A 295 -14.34 6.22 -22.15
N HIS A 296 -14.92 6.77 -21.08
CA HIS A 296 -16.35 6.74 -20.87
C HIS A 296 -16.95 7.71 -21.92
N VAL A 297 -17.21 7.17 -23.10
CA VAL A 297 -17.87 7.94 -24.15
C VAL A 297 -19.31 8.09 -23.71
N SER A 298 -19.69 9.26 -23.21
CA SER A 298 -21.08 9.54 -22.85
C SER A 298 -21.99 9.28 -24.06
N GLN A 299 -23.23 8.81 -23.80
CA GLN A 299 -24.20 8.60 -24.88
C GLN A 299 -24.38 9.85 -25.75
N GLU A 300 -24.29 11.03 -25.12
CA GLU A 300 -24.36 12.31 -25.83
C GLU A 300 -23.16 12.53 -26.78
N LEU A 301 -21.93 12.19 -26.34
CA LEU A 301 -20.74 12.25 -27.18
C LEU A 301 -20.80 11.22 -28.32
N LEU A 302 -21.31 9.99 -28.05
CA LEU A 302 -21.57 8.98 -29.06
C LEU A 302 -22.57 9.47 -30.11
N GLN A 303 -23.68 10.07 -29.69
CA GLN A 303 -24.68 10.64 -30.58
C GLN A 303 -24.11 11.79 -31.43
N ARG A 304 -23.33 12.70 -30.82
CA ARG A 304 -22.64 13.79 -31.54
C ARG A 304 -21.63 13.25 -32.56
N VAL A 305 -20.83 12.25 -32.22
CA VAL A 305 -19.87 11.63 -33.16
C VAL A 305 -20.57 10.87 -34.27
N MET A 306 -21.71 10.22 -33.98
CA MET A 306 -22.51 9.52 -35.00
C MET A 306 -23.27 10.50 -35.93
N ALA A 307 -23.62 11.67 -35.41
CA ALA A 307 -24.28 12.74 -36.21
C ALA A 307 -23.29 13.57 -37.04
N MET A 308 -21.98 13.45 -36.80
CA MET A 308 -20.98 14.19 -37.61
C MET A 308 -20.95 13.68 -39.06
N PRO A 309 -21.01 14.57 -40.04
CA PRO A 309 -20.87 14.19 -41.44
C PRO A 309 -19.48 13.58 -41.70
N PRO A 310 -19.34 12.65 -42.64
CA PRO A 310 -18.05 12.05 -42.98
C PRO A 310 -17.07 13.12 -43.44
N ASN A 311 -15.91 13.20 -42.82
CA ASN A 311 -14.86 14.14 -43.18
C ASN A 311 -14.24 13.70 -44.53
N PRO A 312 -14.38 14.47 -45.61
CA PRO A 312 -13.92 14.07 -46.96
C PRO A 312 -12.39 13.98 -47.09
N HIS A 313 -11.62 14.53 -46.12
CA HIS A 313 -10.15 14.61 -46.20
C HIS A 313 -9.39 13.59 -45.37
N ARG A 314 -10.05 12.60 -44.79
CA ARG A 314 -9.37 11.48 -44.08
C ARG A 314 -9.54 10.16 -44.80
N SER A 315 -8.58 9.78 -45.59
CA SER A 315 -8.42 8.40 -46.01
C SER A 315 -7.95 7.53 -44.83
N CYS A 316 -8.86 6.81 -44.19
CA CYS A 316 -8.48 5.84 -43.18
C CYS A 316 -8.05 4.53 -43.84
N HIS A 317 -6.78 4.38 -44.07
CA HIS A 317 -6.15 3.05 -44.26
C HIS A 317 -5.88 2.44 -42.89
N VAL A 318 -6.88 1.91 -42.29
CA VAL A 318 -6.69 0.92 -41.20
C VAL A 318 -7.93 0.03 -41.05
N TRP A 319 -7.77 -1.24 -41.35
CA TRP A 319 -8.62 -2.37 -40.92
C TRP A 319 -10.08 -2.37 -41.40
N GLY A 320 -10.36 -2.83 -42.55
CA GLY A 320 -11.54 -3.46 -43.17
C GLY A 320 -12.96 -3.25 -42.63
N LEU A 321 -13.17 -2.61 -41.48
CA LEU A 321 -14.47 -2.33 -40.85
C LEU A 321 -14.84 -0.87 -41.02
N ARG A 322 -15.99 -0.61 -41.60
CA ARG A 322 -16.55 0.75 -41.74
C ARG A 322 -16.77 1.39 -40.36
N LYS A 323 -16.43 2.67 -40.23
CA LYS A 323 -16.51 3.47 -38.98
C LYS A 323 -17.83 3.31 -38.22
N ARG A 324 -18.96 3.17 -38.94
CA ARG A 324 -20.29 2.94 -38.37
C ARG A 324 -20.45 1.58 -37.69
N GLN A 325 -19.85 0.53 -38.20
CA GLN A 325 -19.91 -0.82 -37.60
C GLN A 325 -19.10 -0.93 -36.31
N ARG A 326 -17.99 -0.20 -36.18
CA ARG A 326 -17.20 -0.15 -34.92
C ARG A 326 -17.91 0.59 -33.80
N LEU A 327 -18.62 1.68 -34.12
CA LEU A 327 -19.40 2.43 -33.13
C LEU A 327 -20.66 1.67 -32.72
N ALA A 328 -21.29 0.91 -33.61
CA ALA A 328 -22.42 0.04 -33.28
C ALA A 328 -22.03 -1.12 -32.36
N VAL A 329 -20.82 -1.68 -32.52
CA VAL A 329 -20.28 -2.74 -31.62
C VAL A 329 -19.99 -2.16 -30.23
N LEU A 330 -19.48 -0.92 -30.14
CA LEU A 330 -19.26 -0.21 -28.87
C LEU A 330 -20.60 0.16 -28.19
N ALA A 331 -21.62 0.55 -28.96
CA ALA A 331 -22.92 0.89 -28.42
C ALA A 331 -23.73 -0.35 -27.93
N SER A 332 -23.51 -1.51 -28.55
CA SER A 332 -24.20 -2.76 -28.13
C SER A 332 -23.59 -3.41 -26.87
N SER A 333 -22.43 -2.95 -26.43
CA SER A 333 -21.77 -3.44 -25.21
C SER A 333 -22.10 -2.62 -23.96
N ILE A 334 -22.95 -1.61 -24.05
CA ILE A 334 -23.39 -0.81 -22.89
C ILE A 334 -24.68 -1.41 -22.33
N PRO A 335 -24.74 -1.87 -21.07
CA PRO A 335 -25.97 -2.31 -20.45
C PRO A 335 -26.99 -1.16 -20.41
N SER A 336 -28.24 -1.42 -20.80
CA SER A 336 -29.32 -0.46 -20.68
C SER A 336 -29.61 -0.17 -19.20
N GLU A 337 -29.29 1.03 -18.74
CA GLU A 337 -29.72 1.51 -17.42
C GLU A 337 -31.25 1.53 -17.36
N LYS A 338 -31.81 0.85 -16.36
CA LYS A 338 -33.22 0.92 -16.03
C LYS A 338 -33.57 2.35 -15.66
N GLN A 339 -34.53 2.91 -16.37
CA GLN A 339 -35.16 4.20 -16.06
C GLN A 339 -35.63 4.24 -14.60
N VAL A 340 -34.95 5.02 -13.78
CA VAL A 340 -35.45 5.43 -12.47
C VAL A 340 -36.30 6.67 -12.68
N MET A 341 -37.61 6.55 -12.44
CA MET A 341 -38.53 7.66 -12.46
C MET A 341 -38.23 8.67 -11.35
N PRO A 342 -38.29 9.97 -11.59
CA PRO A 342 -38.03 10.97 -10.55
C PRO A 342 -39.18 11.00 -9.55
N ALA A 343 -38.85 10.89 -8.27
CA ALA A 343 -39.78 11.10 -7.17
C ALA A 343 -40.16 12.58 -7.06
N SER A 344 -41.47 12.82 -6.98
CA SER A 344 -42.14 14.10 -6.88
C SER A 344 -41.70 14.90 -5.63
N VAL A 345 -41.40 16.17 -5.85
CA VAL A 345 -41.18 17.24 -4.87
C VAL A 345 -42.46 17.43 -4.03
N LEU A 346 -42.39 17.30 -2.72
CA LEU A 346 -43.36 17.82 -1.76
C LEU A 346 -42.81 19.07 -1.08
N PRO A 347 -43.63 20.11 -0.83
CA PRO A 347 -43.20 21.41 -0.38
C PRO A 347 -42.96 21.46 1.14
N ALA A 348 -42.00 22.33 1.53
CA ALA A 348 -41.68 22.66 2.90
C ALA A 348 -42.86 23.32 3.60
N SER A 349 -43.18 22.84 4.81
CA SER A 349 -43.99 23.57 5.80
C SER A 349 -43.15 23.93 7.01
N LYS A 350 -43.21 25.22 7.30
CA LYS A 350 -42.72 25.95 8.47
C LYS A 350 -43.06 25.25 9.79
N PHE A 351 -42.13 25.27 10.72
CA PHE A 351 -42.45 25.35 12.13
C PHE A 351 -41.51 26.35 12.80
N GLU A 352 -42.17 27.38 13.36
CA GLU A 352 -41.64 28.43 14.18
C GLU A 352 -41.39 27.94 15.62
N GLN A 353 -40.39 28.56 16.19
CA GLN A 353 -40.07 28.91 17.57
C GLN A 353 -41.10 28.63 18.66
N GLN A 354 -40.59 28.19 19.80
CA GLN A 354 -40.85 28.57 21.19
C GLN A 354 -39.98 27.64 22.05
N GLY A 355 -39.10 28.03 22.94
CA GLY A 355 -39.20 29.04 23.98
C GLY A 355 -39.02 28.33 25.30
N GLU A 356 -37.94 28.63 25.98
CA GLU A 356 -37.75 28.78 27.43
C GLU A 356 -38.01 27.63 28.45
N GLU A 357 -37.03 27.54 29.32
CA GLU A 357 -37.03 27.32 30.78
C GLU A 357 -37.32 25.90 31.35
N ARG A 358 -36.31 25.24 31.79
CA ARG A 358 -35.89 25.07 33.23
C ARG A 358 -34.63 24.21 33.31
#